data_fb7de05c66302238ee7d2a324c395038
#
_entry.id   fb7de05c66302238ee7d2a324c395038
#
_cell.length_a   1.000
_cell.length_b   1.000
_cell.length_c   1.000
_cell.angle_alpha   90.00
_cell.angle_beta   90.00
_cell.angle_gamma   90.00
#
_symmetry.space_group_name_H-M   'P 1'
#
loop_
_entity.id
_entity.type
_entity.pdbx_description
1 polymer ?
#
loop_
_entity_poly.entity_id
_entity_poly.type
_entity_poly.pdbx_seq_one_letter_code
_entity_poly.pdbx_strand_id
1 'polypeptide(L)'
;MQGSLVAGRYRLGDSIGSGGMGRVWRAHDEVLHRSVAIKELTAALYVSDSEQAMLLARTRAEARAAARINHSAVVTVHDVLEHDGRPWIVMELVEGHSLADAVKEQEHVDPREAARIGLWVLRALRAAHTAGVLHRDVKPGNVLLARDGRVLLTDFGIAQIDGDTAITRTGEVVGSVDYLAPERVRGHDPGPSSDLWALGATLYTAVEGVSPFRRTSPLTTMQAVVEEEAEEPRHAGPLAPVISALLRKDPATRPNASRAEQMLAEAAEGRRPAAAQEFVPTRPVDAHVPLPQQRGPQGYPTAAQPPHPPRGGGPTAVQQPYGPPAAPRRRVRGRVIALVVALAVIVGAGTAVVLRQWDGGGAAAGPAESSGPAPTPGGTKSGGAQETDGLPEGWVRRTDPFGFTVVLPGEDWERVVFDEETRQVDYTPDGGKHFLRIAADDSPDFDDPYEHLRDLDQQVGRRLVDYQRLGLQRLTYRDRDSARLEYSWTALAKDTEFPGPYRAIDQMYLSRDGVEYALYMAGPAEDWDTTREQFRTILRGWREP
;
A
#
# COMPACT_ATOMS: atom_id res chain seq x y z
N MET A 1 23.17 28.68 -0.60
CA MET A 1 23.92 27.50 -0.13
C MET A 1 25.17 27.19 -0.99
N GLN A 2 25.24 27.57 -2.27
CA GLN A 2 26.46 27.41 -3.06
C GLN A 2 27.65 28.12 -2.37
N GLY A 3 28.79 27.45 -2.27
CA GLY A 3 29.96 27.93 -1.54
C GLY A 3 29.97 27.67 -0.04
N SER A 4 28.84 27.26 0.58
CA SER A 4 28.75 26.92 2.00
C SER A 4 29.54 25.66 2.33
N LEU A 5 30.08 25.61 3.57
CA LEU A 5 30.84 24.47 4.08
C LEU A 5 29.95 23.64 5.00
N VAL A 6 29.57 22.44 4.56
CA VAL A 6 28.77 21.49 5.33
C VAL A 6 29.67 20.70 6.27
N ALA A 7 29.28 20.63 7.54
CA ALA A 7 29.99 19.93 8.61
C ALA A 7 31.52 20.28 8.68
N GLY A 8 31.91 21.49 8.28
CA GLY A 8 33.31 21.94 8.28
C GLY A 8 34.22 21.21 7.29
N ARG A 9 33.68 20.40 6.37
CA ARG A 9 34.45 19.53 5.48
C ARG A 9 34.07 19.60 4.01
N TYR A 10 32.78 19.68 3.68
CA TYR A 10 32.32 19.56 2.30
C TYR A 10 31.86 20.92 1.77
N ARG A 11 32.56 21.45 0.79
CA ARG A 11 32.20 22.72 0.13
C ARG A 11 31.20 22.48 -0.98
N LEU A 12 30.01 23.02 -0.82
CA LEU A 12 28.93 22.87 -1.82
C LEU A 12 29.23 23.66 -3.10
N GLY A 13 29.11 23.01 -4.23
CA GLY A 13 29.12 23.60 -5.58
C GLY A 13 27.69 23.78 -6.12
N ASP A 14 27.52 23.41 -7.40
CA ASP A 14 26.24 23.49 -8.08
C ASP A 14 25.25 22.41 -7.61
N SER A 15 23.95 22.74 -7.66
CA SER A 15 22.90 21.74 -7.51
C SER A 15 22.82 20.90 -8.79
N ILE A 16 22.92 19.58 -8.66
CA ILE A 16 22.89 18.61 -9.76
C ILE A 16 21.60 17.82 -9.84
N GLY A 17 20.71 17.98 -8.85
CA GLY A 17 19.39 17.34 -8.83
C GLY A 17 18.52 17.92 -7.72
N SER A 18 17.19 17.90 -7.93
CA SER A 18 16.20 18.27 -6.92
C SER A 18 14.94 17.41 -7.09
N GLY A 19 14.28 17.07 -5.98
CA GLY A 19 13.03 16.30 -5.97
C GLY A 19 12.32 16.41 -4.62
N GLY A 20 11.18 15.75 -4.47
CA GLY A 20 10.36 15.82 -3.27
C GLY A 20 11.05 15.41 -1.96
N MET A 21 12.12 14.62 -2.02
CA MET A 21 12.90 14.19 -0.85
C MET A 21 14.08 15.10 -0.51
N GLY A 22 14.41 16.05 -1.37
CA GLY A 22 15.55 16.95 -1.12
C GLY A 22 16.30 17.37 -2.38
N ARG A 23 17.53 17.85 -2.16
CA ARG A 23 18.39 18.38 -3.21
C ARG A 23 19.74 17.66 -3.21
N VAL A 24 20.28 17.40 -4.39
CA VAL A 24 21.62 16.83 -4.57
C VAL A 24 22.58 17.91 -5.06
N TRP A 25 23.70 18.03 -4.39
CA TRP A 25 24.73 19.01 -4.65
C TRP A 25 26.01 18.31 -5.12
N ARG A 26 26.68 18.86 -6.11
CA ARG A 26 28.11 18.61 -6.30
C ARG A 26 28.87 19.27 -5.15
N ALA A 27 29.85 18.60 -4.56
CA ALA A 27 30.63 19.15 -3.49
C ALA A 27 32.12 18.74 -3.58
N HIS A 28 32.99 19.51 -2.92
CA HIS A 28 34.39 19.17 -2.75
C HIS A 28 34.65 18.75 -1.31
N ASP A 29 35.23 17.58 -1.12
CA ASP A 29 35.73 17.11 0.18
C ASP A 29 37.09 17.77 0.43
N GLU A 30 37.15 18.79 1.30
CA GLU A 30 38.34 19.57 1.62
C GLU A 30 39.42 18.74 2.34
N VAL A 31 39.06 17.59 2.92
CA VAL A 31 39.99 16.72 3.65
C VAL A 31 40.60 15.67 2.71
N LEU A 32 39.82 15.05 1.86
CA LEU A 32 40.30 14.00 0.95
C LEU A 32 40.58 14.51 -0.46
N HIS A 33 40.39 15.82 -0.71
CA HIS A 33 40.63 16.49 -2.00
C HIS A 33 39.99 15.79 -3.20
N ARG A 34 38.73 15.44 -3.06
CA ARG A 34 37.95 14.77 -4.13
C ARG A 34 36.59 15.41 -4.31
N SER A 35 36.00 15.24 -5.51
CA SER A 35 34.61 15.60 -5.77
C SER A 35 33.68 14.50 -5.28
N VAL A 36 32.57 14.90 -4.66
CA VAL A 36 31.49 14.01 -4.16
C VAL A 36 30.13 14.57 -4.52
N ALA A 37 29.11 13.74 -4.48
CA ALA A 37 27.72 14.18 -4.47
C ALA A 37 27.22 14.20 -3.02
N ILE A 38 26.44 15.21 -2.66
CA ILE A 38 25.83 15.29 -1.32
C ILE A 38 24.31 15.51 -1.47
N LYS A 39 23.53 14.61 -0.90
CA LYS A 39 22.08 14.71 -0.85
C LYS A 39 21.64 15.34 0.46
N GLU A 40 20.98 16.49 0.38
CA GLU A 40 20.31 17.19 1.47
C GLU A 40 18.89 16.63 1.61
N LEU A 41 18.52 16.10 2.77
CA LEU A 41 17.16 15.62 3.03
C LEU A 41 16.32 16.75 3.66
N THR A 42 15.46 17.37 2.84
CA THR A 42 14.66 18.52 3.26
C THR A 42 13.36 18.12 3.98
N ALA A 43 12.93 16.86 3.90
CA ALA A 43 11.76 16.37 4.61
C ALA A 43 11.83 16.60 6.14
N ALA A 44 13.03 16.62 6.71
CA ALA A 44 13.27 16.92 8.12
C ALA A 44 12.86 18.34 8.56
N LEU A 45 12.68 19.27 7.62
CA LEU A 45 12.30 20.66 7.92
C LEU A 45 10.80 20.81 8.28
N TYR A 46 10.00 19.80 8.01
CA TYR A 46 8.54 19.85 8.12
C TYR A 46 7.99 18.94 9.21
N VAL A 47 8.85 18.43 10.08
CA VAL A 47 8.49 17.52 11.18
C VAL A 47 8.88 18.13 12.54
N SER A 48 8.28 17.64 13.62
CA SER A 48 8.59 18.06 14.99
C SER A 48 10.01 17.63 15.42
N ASP A 49 10.60 18.26 16.45
CA ASP A 49 11.95 17.94 16.94
C ASP A 49 12.12 16.47 17.32
N SER A 50 11.09 15.84 17.88
CA SER A 50 11.10 14.41 18.23
C SER A 50 11.07 13.50 16.99
N GLU A 51 10.30 13.85 15.99
CA GLU A 51 10.25 13.14 14.70
C GLU A 51 11.55 13.34 13.92
N GLN A 52 12.15 14.54 14.00
CA GLN A 52 13.45 14.84 13.37
C GLN A 52 14.56 13.97 13.93
N ALA A 53 14.65 13.80 15.26
CA ALA A 53 15.62 12.91 15.88
C ALA A 53 15.44 11.45 15.43
N MET A 54 14.19 10.99 15.32
CA MET A 54 13.86 9.64 14.85
C MET A 54 14.23 9.48 13.37
N LEU A 55 13.87 10.44 12.52
CA LEU A 55 14.21 10.45 11.09
C LEU A 55 15.73 10.41 10.88
N LEU A 56 16.48 11.21 11.64
CA LEU A 56 17.93 11.22 11.58
C LEU A 56 18.55 9.89 11.98
N ALA A 57 18.09 9.30 13.10
CA ALA A 57 18.57 7.99 13.56
C ALA A 57 18.30 6.89 12.51
N ARG A 58 17.12 6.92 11.88
CA ARG A 58 16.72 6.00 10.84
C ARG A 58 17.54 6.20 9.56
N THR A 59 17.66 7.44 9.06
CA THR A 59 18.49 7.75 7.89
C THR A 59 19.92 7.24 8.08
N ARG A 60 20.48 7.41 9.28
CA ARG A 60 21.81 6.87 9.62
C ARG A 60 21.86 5.35 9.57
N ALA A 61 20.82 4.66 10.05
CA ALA A 61 20.74 3.19 10.02
C ALA A 61 20.65 2.66 8.60
N GLU A 62 19.78 3.25 7.78
CA GLU A 62 19.56 2.88 6.38
C GLU A 62 20.81 3.17 5.52
N ALA A 63 21.43 4.35 5.69
CA ALA A 63 22.66 4.66 4.98
C ALA A 63 23.84 3.76 5.37
N ARG A 64 23.95 3.35 6.65
CA ARG A 64 24.92 2.33 7.08
C ARG A 64 24.62 0.97 6.44
N ALA A 65 23.37 0.63 6.23
CA ALA A 65 22.98 -0.59 5.53
C ALA A 65 23.36 -0.51 4.04
N ALA A 66 23.06 0.61 3.37
CA ALA A 66 23.45 0.88 1.98
C ALA A 66 24.98 0.89 1.80
N ALA A 67 25.75 1.45 2.74
CA ALA A 67 27.22 1.47 2.70
C ALA A 67 27.87 0.07 2.76
N ARG A 68 27.13 -0.97 3.16
CA ARG A 68 27.61 -2.37 3.12
C ARG A 68 27.48 -3.02 1.76
N ILE A 69 26.76 -2.40 0.84
CA ILE A 69 26.59 -2.92 -0.51
C ILE A 69 27.85 -2.59 -1.31
N ASN A 70 28.65 -3.59 -1.60
CA ASN A 70 29.86 -3.43 -2.41
C ASN A 70 29.64 -4.04 -3.79
N HIS A 71 29.26 -3.20 -4.76
CA HIS A 71 29.03 -3.63 -6.14
C HIS A 71 29.25 -2.48 -7.13
N SER A 72 29.86 -2.73 -8.27
CA SER A 72 30.21 -1.71 -9.28
C SER A 72 29.00 -1.01 -9.94
N ALA A 73 27.80 -1.59 -9.83
CA ALA A 73 26.56 -0.99 -10.28
C ALA A 73 25.74 -0.32 -9.15
N VAL A 74 26.34 -0.06 -7.99
CA VAL A 74 25.71 0.64 -6.86
C VAL A 74 26.51 1.90 -6.57
N VAL A 75 25.84 3.04 -6.43
CA VAL A 75 26.47 4.28 -6.01
C VAL A 75 26.98 4.13 -4.58
N THR A 76 28.27 4.36 -4.37
CA THR A 76 28.90 4.18 -3.06
C THR A 76 28.50 5.29 -2.11
N VAL A 77 27.96 4.95 -0.93
CA VAL A 77 27.75 5.89 0.18
C VAL A 77 29.06 6.03 0.96
N HIS A 78 29.54 7.26 1.09
CA HIS A 78 30.82 7.58 1.74
C HIS A 78 30.67 8.02 3.18
N ASP A 79 29.62 8.80 3.49
CA ASP A 79 29.40 9.37 4.83
C ASP A 79 27.93 9.78 5.03
N VAL A 80 27.54 9.94 6.30
CA VAL A 80 26.24 10.49 6.69
C VAL A 80 26.44 11.51 7.79
N LEU A 81 26.06 12.73 7.50
CA LEU A 81 26.31 13.88 8.37
C LEU A 81 25.00 14.44 8.91
N GLU A 82 25.12 15.21 9.98
CA GLU A 82 24.10 16.14 10.42
C GLU A 82 24.64 17.57 10.28
N HIS A 83 23.85 18.43 9.62
CA HIS A 83 24.19 19.84 9.49
C HIS A 83 22.88 20.64 9.43
N ASP A 84 22.83 21.75 10.20
CA ASP A 84 21.64 22.60 10.37
C ASP A 84 20.37 21.80 10.73
N GLY A 85 20.50 20.80 11.64
CA GLY A 85 19.41 19.96 12.09
C GLY A 85 18.86 18.98 11.03
N ARG A 86 19.58 18.75 9.93
CA ARG A 86 19.18 17.90 8.82
C ARG A 86 20.18 16.79 8.53
N PRO A 87 19.75 15.62 8.06
CA PRO A 87 20.64 14.59 7.57
C PRO A 87 21.13 14.94 6.15
N TRP A 88 22.41 14.72 5.92
CA TRP A 88 23.10 14.87 4.65
C TRP A 88 23.83 13.59 4.32
N ILE A 89 23.66 13.07 3.10
CA ILE A 89 24.28 11.82 2.66
C ILE A 89 25.36 12.15 1.64
N VAL A 90 26.60 11.78 1.94
CA VAL A 90 27.74 11.94 1.04
C VAL A 90 27.94 10.65 0.25
N MET A 91 28.00 10.76 -1.07
CA MET A 91 28.10 9.63 -1.96
C MET A 91 29.03 9.88 -3.15
N GLU A 92 29.35 8.83 -3.89
CA GLU A 92 30.08 8.88 -5.14
C GLU A 92 29.41 9.87 -6.11
N LEU A 93 30.21 10.79 -6.68
CA LEU A 93 29.75 11.65 -7.75
C LEU A 93 29.82 10.89 -9.07
N VAL A 94 28.67 10.63 -9.66
CA VAL A 94 28.55 10.00 -10.98
C VAL A 94 28.39 11.09 -12.03
N GLU A 95 29.36 11.20 -12.94
CA GLU A 95 29.27 12.10 -14.09
C GLU A 95 28.45 11.41 -15.18
N GLY A 96 27.26 11.93 -15.46
CA GLY A 96 26.32 11.35 -16.43
C GLY A 96 24.93 11.97 -16.29
N HIS A 97 23.91 11.22 -16.65
CA HIS A 97 22.50 11.59 -16.56
C HIS A 97 21.67 10.38 -16.06
N SER A 98 20.45 10.62 -15.66
CA SER A 98 19.56 9.52 -15.25
C SER A 98 18.93 8.83 -16.48
N LEU A 99 18.43 7.62 -16.29
CA LEU A 99 17.61 6.94 -17.31
C LEU A 99 16.32 7.76 -17.61
N ALA A 100 15.81 8.51 -16.63
CA ALA A 100 14.67 9.40 -16.84
C ALA A 100 15.02 10.55 -17.80
N ASP A 101 16.22 11.10 -17.70
CA ASP A 101 16.70 12.12 -18.62
C ASP A 101 16.87 11.55 -20.04
N ALA A 102 17.45 10.34 -20.16
CA ALA A 102 17.60 9.66 -21.44
C ALA A 102 16.24 9.40 -22.11
N VAL A 103 15.24 8.93 -21.36
CA VAL A 103 13.87 8.74 -21.85
C VAL A 103 13.25 10.06 -22.30
N LYS A 104 13.45 11.14 -21.52
CA LYS A 104 12.93 12.47 -21.87
C LYS A 104 13.56 13.06 -23.14
N GLU A 105 14.84 12.80 -23.37
CA GLU A 105 15.58 13.29 -24.53
C GLU A 105 15.31 12.49 -25.80
N GLN A 106 15.15 11.17 -25.68
CA GLN A 106 15.08 10.22 -26.81
C GLN A 106 13.68 9.69 -27.06
N GLU A 107 12.69 10.07 -26.22
CA GLU A 107 11.31 9.55 -26.17
C GLU A 107 11.26 8.07 -25.73
N HIS A 108 12.20 7.24 -26.15
CA HIS A 108 12.35 5.84 -25.74
C HIS A 108 13.81 5.36 -25.95
N VAL A 109 14.21 4.34 -25.20
CA VAL A 109 15.53 3.71 -25.28
C VAL A 109 15.44 2.44 -26.12
N ASP A 110 16.48 2.17 -26.92
CA ASP A 110 16.56 0.92 -27.69
C ASP A 110 16.36 -0.31 -26.79
N PRO A 111 15.54 -1.30 -27.18
CA PRO A 111 15.21 -2.45 -26.33
C PRO A 111 16.42 -3.28 -25.87
N ARG A 112 17.45 -3.40 -26.68
CA ARG A 112 18.67 -4.14 -26.29
C ARG A 112 19.48 -3.35 -25.28
N GLU A 113 19.54 -2.03 -25.45
CA GLU A 113 20.18 -1.12 -24.50
C GLU A 113 19.41 -1.13 -23.17
N ALA A 114 18.07 -1.01 -23.21
CA ALA A 114 17.23 -1.10 -22.01
C ALA A 114 17.41 -2.46 -21.29
N ALA A 115 17.56 -3.57 -22.04
CA ALA A 115 17.86 -4.87 -21.47
C ALA A 115 19.24 -4.92 -20.78
N ARG A 116 20.27 -4.29 -21.38
CA ARG A 116 21.61 -4.16 -20.75
C ARG A 116 21.56 -3.32 -19.47
N ILE A 117 20.85 -2.19 -19.50
CA ILE A 117 20.61 -1.35 -18.32
C ILE A 117 19.92 -2.18 -17.25
N GLY A 118 18.81 -2.87 -17.59
CA GLY A 118 18.08 -3.74 -16.67
C GLY A 118 18.94 -4.83 -16.05
N LEU A 119 19.87 -5.41 -16.81
CA LEU A 119 20.81 -6.43 -16.32
C LEU A 119 21.74 -5.87 -15.22
N TRP A 120 22.27 -4.65 -15.39
CA TRP A 120 23.10 -4.02 -14.36
C TRP A 120 22.29 -3.62 -13.13
N VAL A 121 21.09 -3.06 -13.31
CA VAL A 121 20.18 -2.73 -12.19
C VAL A 121 19.82 -4.00 -11.41
N LEU A 122 19.49 -5.11 -12.10
CA LEU A 122 19.19 -6.38 -11.43
C LEU A 122 20.39 -6.91 -10.62
N ARG A 123 21.61 -6.80 -11.14
CA ARG A 123 22.82 -7.18 -10.41
C ARG A 123 23.05 -6.32 -9.16
N ALA A 124 22.79 -5.02 -9.26
CA ALA A 124 22.82 -4.11 -8.12
C ALA A 124 21.78 -4.52 -7.06
N LEU A 125 20.54 -4.82 -7.46
CA LEU A 125 19.47 -5.29 -6.57
C LEU A 125 19.86 -6.62 -5.90
N ARG A 126 20.43 -7.57 -6.62
CA ARG A 126 20.89 -8.85 -6.05
C ARG A 126 21.99 -8.65 -5.00
N ALA A 127 22.94 -7.75 -5.25
CA ALA A 127 23.98 -7.40 -4.27
C ALA A 127 23.36 -6.79 -3.00
N ALA A 128 22.39 -5.90 -3.15
CA ALA A 128 21.65 -5.30 -2.03
C ALA A 128 20.86 -6.35 -1.25
N HIS A 129 20.08 -7.19 -1.91
CA HIS A 129 19.28 -8.25 -1.29
C HIS A 129 20.17 -9.25 -0.52
N THR A 130 21.34 -9.56 -1.04
CA THR A 130 22.33 -10.41 -0.34
C THR A 130 22.85 -9.73 0.94
N ALA A 131 22.96 -8.40 0.94
CA ALA A 131 23.32 -7.61 2.12
C ALA A 131 22.13 -7.35 3.07
N GLY A 132 20.94 -7.90 2.79
CA GLY A 132 19.72 -7.71 3.57
C GLY A 132 19.07 -6.34 3.36
N VAL A 133 19.34 -5.66 2.24
CA VAL A 133 18.82 -4.34 1.91
C VAL A 133 17.86 -4.44 0.72
N LEU A 134 16.65 -3.92 0.87
CA LEU A 134 15.70 -3.71 -0.24
C LEU A 134 15.86 -2.27 -0.77
N HIS A 135 15.70 -2.10 -2.08
CA HIS A 135 15.80 -0.76 -2.68
C HIS A 135 14.53 0.07 -2.45
N ARG A 136 13.37 -0.52 -2.62
CA ARG A 136 12.02 0.05 -2.37
C ARG A 136 11.59 1.21 -3.29
N ASP A 137 12.50 1.82 -4.08
CA ASP A 137 12.21 2.97 -4.96
C ASP A 137 12.96 2.86 -6.30
N VAL A 138 12.92 1.68 -6.95
CA VAL A 138 13.50 1.50 -8.28
C VAL A 138 12.65 2.25 -9.31
N LYS A 139 13.27 3.22 -10.01
CA LYS A 139 12.61 4.02 -11.05
C LYS A 139 13.67 4.63 -11.98
N PRO A 140 13.29 5.13 -13.17
CA PRO A 140 14.26 5.70 -14.13
C PRO A 140 15.13 6.82 -13.54
N GLY A 141 14.60 7.65 -12.64
CA GLY A 141 15.35 8.74 -12.01
C GLY A 141 16.46 8.26 -11.06
N ASN A 142 16.38 7.02 -10.56
CA ASN A 142 17.36 6.42 -9.66
C ASN A 142 18.37 5.51 -10.39
N VAL A 143 18.28 5.39 -11.72
CA VAL A 143 19.24 4.68 -12.56
C VAL A 143 20.14 5.70 -13.27
N LEU A 144 21.42 5.70 -12.94
CA LEU A 144 22.41 6.64 -13.49
C LEU A 144 23.18 5.99 -14.64
N LEU A 145 23.26 6.68 -15.76
CA LEU A 145 24.02 6.33 -16.95
C LEU A 145 25.28 7.18 -16.97
N ALA A 146 26.40 6.60 -16.52
CA ALA A 146 27.65 7.30 -16.40
C ALA A 146 28.33 7.50 -17.76
N ARG A 147 29.10 8.59 -17.92
CA ARG A 147 29.84 8.89 -19.15
C ARG A 147 30.91 7.85 -19.48
N ASP A 148 31.37 7.10 -18.48
CA ASP A 148 32.32 5.99 -18.64
C ASP A 148 31.65 4.66 -19.06
N GLY A 149 30.34 4.67 -19.30
CA GLY A 149 29.53 3.52 -19.73
C GLY A 149 29.02 2.64 -18.59
N ARG A 150 29.28 2.98 -17.31
CA ARG A 150 28.69 2.27 -16.17
C ARG A 150 27.22 2.61 -16.03
N VAL A 151 26.44 1.63 -15.56
CA VAL A 151 25.06 1.81 -15.10
C VAL A 151 25.06 1.61 -13.60
N LEU A 152 24.59 2.60 -12.86
CA LEU A 152 24.59 2.57 -11.39
C LEU A 152 23.17 2.83 -10.84
N LEU A 153 22.84 2.13 -9.79
CA LEU A 153 21.60 2.33 -9.03
C LEU A 153 21.92 3.16 -7.78
N THR A 154 21.15 4.23 -7.56
CA THR A 154 21.30 5.17 -6.43
C THR A 154 20.05 5.17 -5.55
N ASP A 155 20.14 5.82 -4.39
CA ASP A 155 19.00 6.09 -3.48
C ASP A 155 18.32 4.82 -2.91
N PHE A 156 19.12 3.85 -2.45
CA PHE A 156 18.64 2.68 -1.72
C PHE A 156 17.91 3.09 -0.45
N GLY A 157 16.59 3.06 -0.45
CA GLY A 157 15.71 3.14 0.71
C GLY A 157 15.92 4.23 1.77
N ILE A 158 16.94 5.11 1.58
CA ILE A 158 17.54 5.97 2.60
C ILE A 158 16.59 7.09 3.11
N ALA A 159 15.37 7.18 2.60
CA ALA A 159 14.44 8.24 2.99
C ALA A 159 12.97 7.78 3.03
N GLN A 160 12.70 6.48 2.97
CA GLN A 160 11.33 5.99 3.06
C GLN A 160 10.94 5.77 4.52
N ILE A 161 9.89 6.42 4.96
CA ILE A 161 9.25 6.21 6.25
C ILE A 161 8.46 4.89 6.15
N ASP A 162 8.83 3.85 6.94
CA ASP A 162 8.05 2.61 7.01
C ASP A 162 6.65 2.93 7.55
N GLY A 163 5.63 2.59 6.79
CA GLY A 163 4.24 2.85 7.12
C GLY A 163 3.60 4.01 6.38
N ASP A 164 4.37 4.83 5.63
CA ASP A 164 3.78 5.80 4.72
C ASP A 164 3.65 5.21 3.32
N THR A 165 2.46 4.77 3.00
CA THR A 165 1.98 4.87 1.63
C THR A 165 2.29 6.28 1.14
N ALA A 166 2.88 6.39 -0.03
CA ALA A 166 3.42 7.51 -0.78
C ALA A 166 2.68 8.88 -0.74
N ILE A 167 1.80 9.11 0.22
CA ILE A 167 1.02 10.34 0.39
C ILE A 167 1.61 11.11 1.56
N THR A 168 2.28 12.22 1.28
CA THR A 168 2.75 13.14 2.33
C THR A 168 1.59 13.87 2.99
N ARG A 169 1.84 14.42 4.20
CA ARG A 169 0.97 15.36 4.93
C ARG A 169 0.49 16.56 4.07
N THR A 170 1.09 16.80 2.94
CA THR A 170 0.72 17.89 1.99
C THR A 170 -0.21 17.43 0.86
N GLY A 171 -0.68 16.16 0.87
CA GLY A 171 -1.48 15.65 -0.25
C GLY A 171 -0.67 15.44 -1.54
N GLU A 172 0.61 15.82 -1.55
CA GLU A 172 1.54 15.51 -2.64
C GLU A 172 2.11 14.11 -2.42
N VAL A 173 1.96 13.26 -3.41
CA VAL A 173 2.56 11.93 -3.42
C VAL A 173 4.07 12.10 -3.58
N VAL A 174 4.84 11.95 -2.49
CA VAL A 174 6.28 11.89 -2.55
C VAL A 174 6.70 10.52 -3.01
N GLY A 175 7.10 10.43 -4.24
CA GLY A 175 7.51 9.20 -4.89
C GLY A 175 6.59 8.86 -6.06
N SER A 176 7.13 8.11 -6.99
CA SER A 176 6.39 7.72 -8.18
C SER A 176 5.59 6.46 -7.84
N VAL A 177 4.31 6.61 -7.49
CA VAL A 177 3.37 5.47 -7.29
C VAL A 177 3.33 4.54 -8.49
N ASP A 178 3.68 5.04 -9.67
CA ASP A 178 3.76 4.32 -10.93
C ASP A 178 4.65 3.06 -10.90
N TYR A 179 5.63 3.02 -9.98
CA TYR A 179 6.60 1.94 -9.85
C TYR A 179 6.36 1.07 -8.61
N LEU A 180 5.32 1.40 -7.82
CA LEU A 180 4.98 0.69 -6.61
C LEU A 180 4.38 -0.68 -6.95
N ALA A 181 4.85 -1.74 -6.30
CA ALA A 181 4.34 -3.08 -6.54
C ALA A 181 2.92 -3.27 -5.93
N PRO A 182 2.04 -4.10 -6.55
CA PRO A 182 0.66 -4.32 -6.09
C PRO A 182 0.57 -4.75 -4.63
N GLU A 183 1.47 -5.63 -4.17
CA GLU A 183 1.53 -6.08 -2.78
C GLU A 183 1.85 -4.93 -1.82
N ARG A 184 2.65 -3.94 -2.25
CA ARG A 184 2.93 -2.74 -1.45
C ARG A 184 1.74 -1.78 -1.40
N VAL A 185 1.02 -1.63 -2.50
CA VAL A 185 -0.24 -0.85 -2.52
C VAL A 185 -1.26 -1.47 -1.57
N ARG A 186 -1.31 -2.80 -1.50
CA ARG A 186 -2.16 -3.55 -0.57
C ARG A 186 -1.64 -3.57 0.88
N GLY A 187 -0.54 -2.88 1.19
CA GLY A 187 0.03 -2.79 2.54
C GLY A 187 0.79 -4.02 3.02
N HIS A 188 1.15 -4.94 2.12
CA HIS A 188 2.02 -6.08 2.47
C HIS A 188 3.47 -5.63 2.63
N ASP A 189 4.22 -6.35 3.45
CA ASP A 189 5.64 -6.09 3.64
C ASP A 189 6.41 -6.20 2.31
N PRO A 190 7.29 -5.24 1.98
CA PRO A 190 8.08 -5.30 0.78
C PRO A 190 9.08 -6.46 0.83
N GLY A 191 9.27 -7.10 -0.33
CA GLY A 191 10.26 -8.15 -0.52
C GLY A 191 11.10 -7.94 -1.78
N PRO A 192 12.08 -8.81 -2.05
CA PRO A 192 12.85 -8.77 -3.29
C PRO A 192 11.97 -8.76 -4.56
N SER A 193 10.81 -9.40 -4.53
CA SER A 193 9.85 -9.42 -5.64
C SER A 193 9.26 -8.04 -5.94
N SER A 194 9.14 -7.16 -4.93
CA SER A 194 8.65 -5.78 -5.12
C SER A 194 9.66 -4.93 -5.90
N ASP A 195 10.97 -5.11 -5.65
CA ASP A 195 12.03 -4.44 -6.42
C ASP A 195 12.09 -4.96 -7.87
N LEU A 196 11.79 -6.27 -8.08
CA LEU A 196 11.71 -6.84 -9.43
C LEU A 196 10.51 -6.31 -10.22
N TRP A 197 9.36 -6.09 -9.58
CA TRP A 197 8.23 -5.39 -10.20
C TRP A 197 8.63 -3.98 -10.62
N ALA A 198 9.23 -3.21 -9.71
CA ALA A 198 9.67 -1.85 -9.97
C ALA A 198 10.70 -1.77 -11.11
N LEU A 199 11.59 -2.77 -11.22
CA LEU A 199 12.48 -2.95 -12.38
C LEU A 199 11.66 -3.17 -13.66
N GLY A 200 10.62 -4.01 -13.63
CA GLY A 200 9.72 -4.24 -14.78
C GLY A 200 9.06 -2.94 -15.25
N ALA A 201 8.50 -2.14 -14.33
CA ALA A 201 7.89 -0.85 -14.63
C ALA A 201 8.92 0.18 -15.15
N THR A 202 10.15 0.17 -14.60
CA THR A 202 11.27 0.98 -15.07
C THR A 202 11.65 0.65 -16.52
N LEU A 203 11.75 -0.63 -16.85
CA LEU A 203 12.07 -1.08 -18.21
C LEU A 203 10.94 -0.80 -19.20
N TYR A 204 9.69 -0.95 -18.78
CA TYR A 204 8.53 -0.53 -19.58
C TYR A 204 8.64 0.96 -19.92
N THR A 205 8.85 1.80 -18.90
CA THR A 205 9.00 3.25 -19.09
C THR A 205 10.18 3.58 -20.00
N ALA A 206 11.28 2.85 -19.90
CA ALA A 206 12.45 3.07 -20.74
C ALA A 206 12.17 2.85 -22.23
N VAL A 207 11.34 1.88 -22.58
CA VAL A 207 11.05 1.53 -23.99
C VAL A 207 9.79 2.17 -24.56
N GLU A 208 8.84 2.58 -23.71
CA GLU A 208 7.57 3.19 -24.14
C GLU A 208 7.49 4.71 -23.87
N GLY A 209 8.44 5.28 -23.12
CA GLY A 209 8.44 6.70 -22.75
C GLY A 209 7.44 7.06 -21.63
N VAL A 210 6.54 6.15 -21.28
CA VAL A 210 5.48 6.35 -20.30
C VAL A 210 5.40 5.19 -19.33
N SER A 211 4.96 5.47 -18.08
CA SER A 211 4.75 4.41 -17.08
C SER A 211 3.52 3.56 -17.43
N PRO A 212 3.56 2.22 -17.22
CA PRO A 212 2.48 1.31 -17.63
C PRO A 212 1.14 1.59 -16.93
N PHE A 213 1.18 2.14 -15.71
CA PHE A 213 0.00 2.29 -14.86
C PHE A 213 -0.37 3.75 -14.56
N ARG A 214 0.37 4.73 -15.08
CA ARG A 214 0.10 6.15 -14.80
C ARG A 214 -1.29 6.56 -15.22
N ARG A 215 -2.02 7.19 -14.30
CA ARG A 215 -3.34 7.77 -14.49
C ARG A 215 -3.31 9.25 -14.08
N THR A 216 -4.44 9.92 -14.17
CA THR A 216 -4.60 11.36 -13.87
C THR A 216 -4.38 11.70 -12.40
N SER A 217 -4.57 10.75 -11.49
CA SER A 217 -4.32 10.94 -10.05
C SER A 217 -3.48 9.80 -9.46
N PRO A 218 -2.79 10.04 -8.35
CA PRO A 218 -2.06 8.98 -7.64
C PRO A 218 -2.95 7.82 -7.20
N LEU A 219 -4.16 8.10 -6.76
CA LEU A 219 -5.11 7.08 -6.31
C LEU A 219 -5.54 6.17 -7.48
N THR A 220 -5.95 6.75 -8.60
CA THR A 220 -6.31 5.96 -9.80
C THR A 220 -5.11 5.23 -10.39
N THR A 221 -3.89 5.75 -10.19
CA THR A 221 -2.65 5.04 -10.56
C THR A 221 -2.43 3.82 -9.67
N MET A 222 -2.61 3.96 -8.35
CA MET A 222 -2.52 2.83 -7.41
C MET A 222 -3.58 1.77 -7.70
N GLN A 223 -4.80 2.17 -8.00
CA GLN A 223 -5.86 1.25 -8.43
C GLN A 223 -5.46 0.50 -9.71
N ALA A 224 -4.98 1.20 -10.75
CA ALA A 224 -4.50 0.57 -11.96
C ALA A 224 -3.34 -0.42 -11.71
N VAL A 225 -2.41 -0.08 -10.79
CA VAL A 225 -1.34 -0.99 -10.36
C VAL A 225 -1.89 -2.29 -9.78
N VAL A 226 -2.97 -2.23 -9.03
CA VAL A 226 -3.57 -3.40 -8.36
C VAL A 226 -4.44 -4.22 -9.30
N GLU A 227 -5.27 -3.57 -10.12
CA GLU A 227 -6.38 -4.21 -10.85
C GLU A 227 -6.12 -4.41 -12.34
N GLU A 228 -5.39 -3.47 -12.98
CA GLU A 228 -5.24 -3.50 -14.43
C GLU A 228 -3.97 -4.23 -14.86
N GLU A 229 -4.02 -5.03 -15.93
CA GLU A 229 -2.83 -5.58 -16.55
C GLU A 229 -2.09 -4.50 -17.34
N ALA A 230 -0.75 -4.55 -17.35
CA ALA A 230 0.04 -3.63 -18.18
C ALA A 230 -0.25 -3.89 -19.67
N GLU A 231 -0.43 -2.82 -20.44
CA GLU A 231 -0.53 -2.94 -21.89
C GLU A 231 0.74 -3.59 -22.46
N GLU A 232 0.59 -4.37 -23.53
CA GLU A 232 1.75 -4.98 -24.18
C GLU A 232 2.64 -3.88 -24.77
N PRO A 233 3.94 -3.83 -24.37
CA PRO A 233 4.83 -2.77 -24.84
C PRO A 233 5.13 -2.93 -26.33
N ARG A 234 4.91 -1.87 -27.10
CA ARG A 234 5.00 -1.87 -28.57
C ARG A 234 6.43 -1.78 -29.06
N HIS A 235 7.29 -1.07 -28.32
CA HIS A 235 8.68 -0.81 -28.68
C HIS A 235 9.67 -1.74 -27.97
N ALA A 236 9.20 -2.68 -27.14
CA ALA A 236 10.07 -3.52 -26.32
C ALA A 236 10.78 -4.66 -27.08
N GLY A 237 10.31 -5.06 -28.25
CA GLY A 237 10.94 -6.11 -29.04
C GLY A 237 11.27 -7.39 -28.22
N PRO A 238 12.56 -7.81 -28.14
CA PRO A 238 12.96 -9.01 -27.36
C PRO A 238 12.79 -8.82 -25.84
N LEU A 239 12.66 -7.59 -25.34
CA LEU A 239 12.48 -7.29 -23.92
C LEU A 239 11.03 -7.46 -23.45
N ALA A 240 10.03 -7.47 -24.34
CA ALA A 240 8.62 -7.57 -23.99
C ALA A 240 8.27 -8.76 -23.06
N PRO A 241 8.74 -10.01 -23.31
CA PRO A 241 8.48 -11.13 -22.40
C PRO A 241 9.06 -10.95 -21.00
N VAL A 242 10.19 -10.23 -20.89
CA VAL A 242 10.83 -9.94 -19.58
C VAL A 242 9.95 -8.97 -18.79
N ILE A 243 9.54 -7.87 -19.42
CA ILE A 243 8.68 -6.85 -18.81
C ILE A 243 7.37 -7.49 -18.34
N SER A 244 6.67 -8.24 -19.21
CA SER A 244 5.42 -8.91 -18.85
C SER A 244 5.59 -9.91 -17.70
N ALA A 245 6.71 -10.63 -17.63
CA ALA A 245 6.97 -11.55 -16.54
C ALA A 245 7.25 -10.85 -15.19
N LEU A 246 7.95 -9.71 -15.21
CA LEU A 246 8.23 -8.92 -14.01
C LEU A 246 7.00 -8.19 -13.50
N LEU A 247 6.07 -7.80 -14.39
CA LEU A 247 4.82 -7.09 -14.07
C LEU A 247 3.64 -8.02 -13.75
N ARG A 248 3.88 -9.28 -13.41
CA ARG A 248 2.84 -10.17 -12.89
C ARG A 248 2.35 -9.69 -11.53
N LYS A 249 1.03 -9.62 -11.34
CA LYS A 249 0.42 -9.10 -10.11
C LYS A 249 0.79 -9.91 -8.88
N ASP A 250 0.74 -11.23 -8.98
CA ASP A 250 1.14 -12.13 -7.90
C ASP A 250 2.68 -12.22 -7.81
N PRO A 251 3.29 -11.76 -6.69
CA PRO A 251 4.74 -11.79 -6.49
C PRO A 251 5.33 -13.21 -6.56
N ALA A 252 4.53 -14.25 -6.25
CA ALA A 252 4.99 -15.65 -6.31
C ALA A 252 5.14 -16.17 -7.74
N THR A 253 4.46 -15.56 -8.71
CA THR A 253 4.53 -15.95 -10.13
C THR A 253 5.60 -15.19 -10.91
N ARG A 254 6.19 -14.14 -10.32
CA ARG A 254 7.30 -13.40 -10.93
C ARG A 254 8.56 -14.27 -11.01
N PRO A 255 9.39 -14.10 -12.05
CA PRO A 255 10.66 -14.79 -12.10
C PRO A 255 11.52 -14.37 -10.89
N ASN A 256 12.25 -15.32 -10.31
CA ASN A 256 13.29 -14.98 -9.35
C ASN A 256 14.45 -14.23 -10.04
N ALA A 257 15.33 -13.61 -9.25
CA ALA A 257 16.41 -12.77 -9.76
C ALA A 257 17.34 -13.52 -10.76
N SER A 258 17.60 -14.81 -10.55
CA SER A 258 18.47 -15.59 -11.45
C SER A 258 17.79 -15.85 -12.80
N ARG A 259 16.48 -16.15 -12.80
CA ARG A 259 15.72 -16.32 -14.03
C ARG A 259 15.55 -14.99 -14.78
N ALA A 260 15.27 -13.90 -14.06
CA ALA A 260 15.20 -12.56 -14.64
C ALA A 260 16.53 -12.14 -15.28
N GLU A 261 17.68 -12.46 -14.64
CA GLU A 261 19.01 -12.18 -15.21
C GLU A 261 19.24 -12.92 -16.53
N GLN A 262 18.88 -14.21 -16.60
CA GLN A 262 18.98 -14.98 -17.83
C GLN A 262 18.11 -14.39 -18.95
N MET A 263 16.84 -14.04 -18.64
CA MET A 263 15.92 -13.45 -19.62
C MET A 263 16.43 -12.09 -20.13
N LEU A 264 16.95 -11.24 -19.24
CA LEU A 264 17.54 -9.95 -19.62
C LEU A 264 18.79 -10.11 -20.48
N ALA A 265 19.66 -11.10 -20.18
CA ALA A 265 20.84 -11.38 -20.97
C ALA A 265 20.47 -11.83 -22.39
N GLU A 266 19.48 -12.71 -22.53
CA GLU A 266 18.96 -13.12 -23.84
C GLU A 266 18.38 -11.95 -24.64
N ALA A 267 17.61 -11.07 -23.98
CA ALA A 267 17.04 -9.86 -24.60
C ALA A 267 18.12 -8.87 -25.03
N ALA A 268 19.18 -8.68 -24.23
CA ALA A 268 20.31 -7.81 -24.57
C ALA A 268 21.08 -8.30 -25.80
N GLU A 269 21.12 -9.62 -26.04
CA GLU A 269 21.66 -10.22 -27.25
C GLU A 269 20.68 -10.18 -28.44
N GLY A 270 19.47 -9.63 -28.24
CA GLY A 270 18.43 -9.57 -29.28
C GLY A 270 17.68 -10.87 -29.48
N ARG A 271 17.85 -11.85 -28.60
CA ARG A 271 17.09 -13.10 -28.60
C ARG A 271 15.80 -12.91 -27.77
N ARG A 272 14.68 -13.40 -28.27
CA ARG A 272 13.42 -13.36 -27.52
C ARG A 272 13.44 -14.48 -26.46
N PRO A 273 13.44 -14.16 -25.15
CA PRO A 273 13.40 -15.17 -24.11
C PRO A 273 12.14 -16.03 -24.23
N ALA A 274 12.27 -17.34 -23.99
CA ALA A 274 11.10 -18.20 -23.86
C ALA A 274 10.28 -17.72 -22.67
N ALA A 275 8.96 -17.56 -22.85
CA ALA A 275 8.04 -17.26 -21.77
C ALA A 275 8.31 -18.24 -20.62
N ALA A 276 8.39 -17.75 -19.39
CA ALA A 276 8.58 -18.59 -18.22
C ALA A 276 7.49 -19.66 -18.25
N GLN A 277 7.88 -20.93 -18.51
CA GLN A 277 6.96 -22.05 -18.34
C GLN A 277 6.52 -22.01 -16.87
N GLU A 278 5.22 -22.01 -16.65
CA GLU A 278 4.66 -22.22 -15.32
C GLU A 278 5.33 -23.44 -14.73
N PHE A 279 5.89 -23.28 -13.53
CA PHE A 279 6.40 -24.41 -12.77
C PHE A 279 5.18 -25.26 -12.36
N VAL A 280 4.86 -26.24 -13.18
CA VAL A 280 3.95 -27.30 -12.79
C VAL A 280 4.76 -28.22 -11.87
N PRO A 281 4.44 -28.27 -10.55
CA PRO A 281 5.11 -29.21 -9.68
C PRO A 281 4.80 -30.62 -10.19
N THR A 282 5.80 -31.28 -10.73
CA THR A 282 5.73 -32.71 -11.05
C THR A 282 5.52 -33.44 -9.73
N ARG A 283 4.29 -33.88 -9.48
CA ARG A 283 4.05 -34.90 -8.46
C ARG A 283 4.94 -36.08 -8.77
N PRO A 284 5.66 -36.67 -7.79
CA PRO A 284 6.31 -37.95 -8.00
C PRO A 284 5.22 -38.92 -8.37
N VAL A 285 5.28 -39.43 -9.60
CA VAL A 285 4.45 -40.56 -10.00
C VAL A 285 5.15 -41.77 -9.39
N ASP A 286 4.54 -42.33 -8.34
CA ASP A 286 4.86 -43.68 -7.88
C ASP A 286 4.54 -44.66 -9.03
N ALA A 287 5.47 -44.80 -9.94
CA ALA A 287 5.40 -45.81 -10.99
C ALA A 287 5.92 -47.12 -10.41
N HIS A 288 5.04 -47.85 -9.76
CA HIS A 288 5.23 -49.31 -9.67
C HIS A 288 4.85 -49.90 -11.03
N VAL A 289 5.83 -49.98 -11.91
CA VAL A 289 5.77 -50.84 -13.09
C VAL A 289 6.35 -52.19 -12.68
N PRO A 290 5.61 -53.33 -12.74
CA PRO A 290 6.19 -54.65 -12.56
C PRO A 290 7.08 -54.98 -13.75
N LEU A 291 8.37 -55.21 -13.50
CA LEU A 291 9.30 -55.75 -14.49
C LEU A 291 8.97 -57.21 -14.78
N PRO A 292 9.04 -57.66 -16.04
CA PRO A 292 8.85 -59.08 -16.41
C PRO A 292 10.01 -59.93 -15.88
N GLN A 293 9.67 -61.04 -15.22
CA GLN A 293 10.62 -62.04 -14.74
C GLN A 293 11.30 -62.74 -15.92
N GLN A 294 12.62 -62.57 -16.05
CA GLN A 294 13.46 -63.46 -16.84
C GLN A 294 13.92 -64.66 -16.00
N ARG A 295 13.55 -65.85 -16.45
CA ARG A 295 14.02 -67.11 -15.90
C ARG A 295 15.45 -67.41 -16.39
N GLY A 296 16.31 -67.85 -15.44
CA GLY A 296 17.52 -68.59 -15.77
C GLY A 296 18.51 -68.63 -14.62
N PRO A 297 19.42 -69.59 -14.55
CA PRO A 297 19.19 -70.94 -14.06
C PRO A 297 19.88 -71.24 -12.71
N GLN A 298 19.56 -72.41 -12.17
CA GLN A 298 19.94 -72.99 -10.86
C GLN A 298 21.45 -73.12 -10.65
N GLY A 299 21.90 -73.05 -9.39
CA GLY A 299 23.26 -73.45 -9.00
C GLY A 299 23.57 -73.31 -7.49
N TYR A 300 23.32 -74.35 -6.73
CA TYR A 300 23.94 -74.89 -5.50
C TYR A 300 24.13 -74.09 -4.20
N PRO A 301 24.03 -74.81 -3.07
CA PRO A 301 23.88 -74.27 -1.70
C PRO A 301 25.18 -74.21 -0.91
N THR A 302 25.33 -73.27 0.03
CA THR A 302 26.34 -73.40 1.07
C THR A 302 25.88 -72.76 2.38
N ALA A 303 25.79 -73.64 3.38
CA ALA A 303 26.06 -73.57 4.81
C ALA A 303 25.39 -72.50 5.69
N ALA A 304 24.65 -73.04 6.62
CA ALA A 304 24.10 -72.48 7.85
C ALA A 304 25.14 -71.98 8.85
N GLN A 305 24.84 -70.94 9.56
CA GLN A 305 25.39 -70.68 10.92
C GLN A 305 24.28 -70.32 11.91
N PRO A 306 24.46 -70.65 13.20
CA PRO A 306 23.37 -70.83 14.12
C PRO A 306 22.93 -69.56 14.90
N PRO A 307 21.80 -69.62 15.61
CA PRO A 307 21.19 -68.49 16.30
C PRO A 307 21.75 -68.30 17.72
N HIS A 308 21.85 -67.06 18.18
CA HIS A 308 22.05 -66.69 19.58
C HIS A 308 20.71 -66.27 20.24
N PRO A 309 20.56 -66.55 21.56
CA PRO A 309 19.29 -66.51 22.24
C PRO A 309 18.91 -65.11 22.75
N PRO A 310 17.63 -64.90 23.14
CA PRO A 310 17.11 -63.62 23.57
C PRO A 310 17.35 -63.38 25.06
N ARG A 311 17.68 -62.14 25.42
CA ARG A 311 17.56 -61.63 26.80
C ARG A 311 16.42 -60.65 26.90
N GLY A 312 15.55 -60.93 27.85
CA GLY A 312 14.36 -60.18 28.17
C GLY A 312 14.62 -58.87 28.94
N GLY A 313 13.66 -57.98 28.90
CA GLY A 313 13.61 -56.76 29.69
C GLY A 313 12.29 -56.00 29.41
N GLY A 314 11.52 -55.81 30.42
CA GLY A 314 10.16 -55.41 30.63
C GLY A 314 9.58 -54.17 29.96
N PRO A 315 8.30 -53.85 30.22
CA PRO A 315 7.50 -52.96 29.40
C PRO A 315 7.74 -51.49 29.75
N THR A 316 8.15 -50.71 28.73
CA THR A 316 8.20 -49.26 28.84
C THR A 316 6.97 -48.66 28.17
N ALA A 317 6.25 -47.82 28.91
CA ALA A 317 5.05 -47.13 28.49
C ALA A 317 5.25 -46.30 27.21
N VAL A 318 4.33 -46.45 26.26
CA VAL A 318 4.27 -45.66 25.06
C VAL A 318 3.74 -44.26 25.42
N GLN A 319 4.61 -43.27 25.44
CA GLN A 319 4.25 -41.87 25.47
C GLN A 319 3.93 -41.44 24.05
N GLN A 320 2.69 -41.06 23.79
CA GLN A 320 2.28 -40.42 22.54
C GLN A 320 2.98 -39.05 22.44
N PRO A 321 3.55 -38.67 21.28
CA PRO A 321 4.05 -37.31 21.07
C PRO A 321 2.87 -36.35 20.91
N TYR A 322 2.78 -35.41 21.84
CA TYR A 322 1.99 -34.20 21.65
C TYR A 322 2.54 -33.45 20.41
N GLY A 323 1.74 -33.33 19.35
CA GLY A 323 2.00 -32.43 18.24
C GLY A 323 1.95 -30.97 18.73
N PRO A 324 2.77 -30.07 18.16
CA PRO A 324 2.71 -28.65 18.49
C PRO A 324 1.33 -28.09 18.14
N PRO A 325 0.80 -27.14 18.95
CA PRO A 325 -0.47 -26.50 18.66
C PRO A 325 -0.36 -25.77 17.31
N ALA A 326 -1.37 -25.92 16.48
CA ALA A 326 -1.48 -25.22 15.20
C ALA A 326 -1.44 -23.71 15.44
N ALA A 327 -0.49 -23.03 14.82
CA ALA A 327 -0.41 -21.58 14.83
C ALA A 327 -1.70 -20.99 14.21
N PRO A 328 -2.28 -19.93 14.79
CA PRO A 328 -3.45 -19.29 14.22
C PRO A 328 -3.11 -18.76 12.82
N ARG A 329 -3.92 -19.11 11.84
CA ARG A 329 -3.83 -18.56 10.48
C ARG A 329 -4.18 -17.08 10.56
N ARG A 330 -3.19 -16.20 10.47
CA ARG A 330 -3.39 -14.76 10.29
C ARG A 330 -4.13 -14.52 8.97
N ARG A 331 -5.35 -14.00 9.08
CA ARG A 331 -6.12 -13.49 7.95
C ARG A 331 -5.68 -12.04 7.70
N VAL A 332 -5.34 -11.70 6.45
CA VAL A 332 -4.59 -10.46 6.10
C VAL A 332 -5.49 -9.34 5.56
N ARG A 333 -6.84 -9.49 5.53
CA ARG A 333 -7.72 -8.56 4.80
C ARG A 333 -8.22 -7.32 5.57
N GLY A 334 -8.36 -7.32 6.88
CA GLY A 334 -8.95 -6.20 7.65
C GLY A 334 -8.02 -5.00 7.86
N ARG A 335 -6.68 -5.14 7.68
CA ARG A 335 -5.78 -3.98 7.64
C ARG A 335 -6.15 -2.97 6.54
N VAL A 336 -6.75 -3.44 5.46
CA VAL A 336 -7.23 -2.60 4.36
C VAL A 336 -8.47 -1.81 4.77
N ILE A 337 -9.42 -2.42 5.51
CA ILE A 337 -10.66 -1.75 5.91
C ILE A 337 -10.40 -0.74 7.03
N ALA A 338 -9.60 -1.05 8.03
CA ALA A 338 -9.18 -0.08 9.06
C ALA A 338 -8.41 1.11 8.44
N LEU A 339 -7.58 0.84 7.43
CA LEU A 339 -6.86 1.88 6.69
C LEU A 339 -7.82 2.76 5.88
N VAL A 340 -8.85 2.18 5.27
CA VAL A 340 -9.86 2.89 4.46
C VAL A 340 -10.78 3.73 5.35
N VAL A 341 -11.20 3.24 6.51
CA VAL A 341 -11.98 4.03 7.49
C VAL A 341 -11.16 5.23 8.01
N ALA A 342 -9.87 5.04 8.31
CA ALA A 342 -8.99 6.12 8.75
C ALA A 342 -8.66 7.14 7.64
N LEU A 343 -8.47 6.70 6.40
CA LEU A 343 -8.25 7.59 5.24
C LEU A 343 -9.51 8.40 4.90
N ALA A 344 -10.67 7.80 5.07
CA ALA A 344 -11.94 8.42 4.75
C ALA A 344 -12.32 9.58 5.69
N VAL A 345 -11.79 9.59 6.91
CA VAL A 345 -11.90 10.75 7.82
C VAL A 345 -11.23 12.00 7.24
N ILE A 346 -10.20 11.82 6.40
CA ILE A 346 -9.48 12.92 5.75
C ILE A 346 -10.09 13.29 4.40
N VAL A 347 -10.70 12.34 3.66
CA VAL A 347 -11.16 12.52 2.27
C VAL A 347 -12.68 12.70 2.16
N GLY A 348 -13.47 12.33 3.18
CA GLY A 348 -14.94 12.39 3.14
C GLY A 348 -15.54 13.78 2.90
N ALA A 349 -14.79 14.85 3.15
CA ALA A 349 -15.23 16.22 2.88
C ALA A 349 -14.87 16.75 1.47
N GLY A 350 -13.95 16.08 0.75
CA GLY A 350 -13.48 16.55 -0.58
C GLY A 350 -14.21 15.96 -1.78
N THR A 351 -14.86 14.79 -1.65
CA THR A 351 -15.47 14.09 -2.80
C THR A 351 -16.86 14.59 -3.18
N ALA A 352 -17.59 15.24 -2.28
CA ALA A 352 -18.90 15.83 -2.60
C ALA A 352 -18.82 17.01 -3.59
N VAL A 353 -17.66 17.66 -3.72
CA VAL A 353 -17.45 18.83 -4.60
C VAL A 353 -17.19 18.41 -6.05
N VAL A 354 -16.51 17.30 -6.28
CA VAL A 354 -16.16 16.86 -7.65
C VAL A 354 -17.39 16.37 -8.42
N LEU A 355 -18.37 15.76 -7.74
CA LEU A 355 -19.62 15.31 -8.37
C LEU A 355 -20.55 16.48 -8.73
N ARG A 356 -20.55 17.58 -7.99
CA ARG A 356 -21.34 18.78 -8.31
C ARG A 356 -20.82 19.57 -9.52
N GLN A 357 -19.54 19.47 -9.86
CA GLN A 357 -18.97 20.16 -11.02
C GLN A 357 -19.23 19.43 -12.36
N TRP A 358 -19.66 18.18 -12.34
CA TRP A 358 -19.96 17.44 -13.58
C TRP A 358 -21.43 17.52 -14.01
N ASP A 359 -22.37 17.85 -13.11
CA ASP A 359 -23.80 18.03 -13.46
C ASP A 359 -24.18 19.47 -13.88
N GLY A 360 -23.25 20.38 -13.90
CA GLY A 360 -23.45 21.82 -14.19
C GLY A 360 -23.17 22.25 -15.61
N GLY A 361 -23.60 21.48 -16.62
CA GLY A 361 -23.40 21.86 -18.02
C GLY A 361 -24.61 21.62 -18.91
N GLY A 362 -25.52 22.59 -18.99
CA GLY A 362 -26.43 22.62 -20.13
C GLY A 362 -27.85 23.16 -19.90
N ALA A 363 -28.01 24.40 -20.34
CA ALA A 363 -29.18 24.99 -20.95
C ALA A 363 -30.06 25.94 -20.14
N ALA A 364 -29.90 27.19 -20.48
CA ALA A 364 -30.83 28.30 -20.23
C ALA A 364 -32.11 28.16 -21.08
N ALA A 365 -33.25 28.54 -20.51
CA ALA A 365 -34.24 29.45 -21.08
C ALA A 365 -35.52 29.50 -20.23
N GLY A 366 -35.83 30.59 -19.73
CA GLY A 366 -36.90 31.53 -19.57
C GLY A 366 -38.36 31.09 -19.27
N PRO A 367 -39.14 32.03 -18.77
CA PRO A 367 -40.22 31.73 -17.82
C PRO A 367 -41.61 31.70 -18.46
N ALA A 368 -42.57 31.01 -17.83
CA ALA A 368 -44.00 31.37 -17.95
C ALA A 368 -44.88 30.73 -16.90
N GLU A 369 -45.68 31.54 -16.36
CA GLU A 369 -46.74 31.61 -15.40
C GLU A 369 -47.83 30.50 -15.42
N SER A 370 -48.37 30.33 -14.21
CA SER A 370 -49.79 30.44 -13.89
C SER A 370 -50.71 29.20 -13.78
N SER A 371 -51.30 29.14 -12.57
CA SER A 371 -52.67 28.73 -12.20
C SER A 371 -52.99 27.24 -12.05
N GLY A 372 -53.41 26.91 -10.78
CA GLY A 372 -54.16 25.73 -10.42
C GLY A 372 -55.66 25.78 -10.91
N PRO A 373 -56.58 24.93 -10.48
CA PRO A 373 -56.71 24.23 -9.20
C PRO A 373 -57.16 22.75 -9.29
N ALA A 374 -57.25 22.10 -8.12
CA ALA A 374 -57.79 20.77 -7.86
C ALA A 374 -59.27 20.59 -8.27
N PRO A 375 -59.83 19.34 -8.34
CA PRO A 375 -60.10 18.52 -7.13
C PRO A 375 -60.02 16.97 -7.29
N THR A 376 -59.96 16.31 -6.15
CA THR A 376 -60.22 14.92 -5.76
C THR A 376 -61.60 14.38 -6.28
N PRO A 377 -61.99 13.04 -6.20
CA PRO A 377 -61.53 11.99 -5.27
C PRO A 377 -61.55 10.54 -5.79
N GLY A 378 -60.99 9.65 -4.99
CA GLY A 378 -61.64 8.35 -4.79
C GLY A 378 -60.88 7.10 -5.13
N GLY A 379 -60.59 6.28 -4.10
CA GLY A 379 -60.53 4.84 -4.29
C GLY A 379 -59.49 4.06 -3.47
N THR A 380 -59.82 3.85 -2.22
CA THR A 380 -59.80 2.60 -1.42
C THR A 380 -58.49 1.80 -1.23
N LYS A 381 -57.95 1.88 -0.01
CA LYS A 381 -57.50 0.84 0.93
C LYS A 381 -56.76 -0.40 0.42
N SER A 382 -55.50 -0.53 0.85
CA SER A 382 -55.11 -1.73 1.60
C SER A 382 -54.09 -1.32 2.66
N GLY A 383 -54.40 -1.58 3.92
CA GLY A 383 -53.60 -1.22 5.08
C GLY A 383 -52.46 -2.21 5.24
N GLY A 384 -51.26 -1.65 5.39
CA GLY A 384 -50.14 -2.26 6.08
C GLY A 384 -49.86 -1.36 7.26
N ALA A 385 -50.03 -1.88 8.47
CA ALA A 385 -49.77 -1.18 9.71
C ALA A 385 -48.31 -0.72 9.70
N GLN A 386 -48.09 0.60 9.58
CA GLN A 386 -46.84 1.23 10.04
C GLN A 386 -46.80 1.10 11.56
N GLU A 387 -45.99 0.16 12.06
CA GLU A 387 -45.54 0.19 13.42
C GLU A 387 -44.79 1.53 13.59
N THR A 388 -45.39 2.45 14.30
CA THR A 388 -44.77 3.66 14.83
C THR A 388 -43.84 3.23 15.96
N ASP A 389 -42.66 2.78 15.57
CA ASP A 389 -41.61 2.29 16.42
C ASP A 389 -40.86 3.51 16.98
N GLY A 390 -41.24 4.02 18.13
CA GLY A 390 -40.50 4.86 19.07
C GLY A 390 -39.40 5.81 18.58
N LEU A 391 -39.39 6.18 17.30
CA LEU A 391 -38.43 7.13 16.73
C LEU A 391 -38.84 8.55 17.03
N PRO A 392 -37.88 9.46 17.26
CA PRO A 392 -38.18 10.90 17.43
C PRO A 392 -38.88 11.47 16.19
N GLU A 393 -39.65 12.56 16.37
CA GLU A 393 -40.29 13.24 15.26
C GLU A 393 -39.27 13.74 14.23
N GLY A 394 -39.55 13.54 12.94
CA GLY A 394 -38.67 13.88 11.82
C GLY A 394 -37.64 12.83 11.43
N TRP A 395 -37.49 11.75 12.21
CA TRP A 395 -36.57 10.67 11.86
C TRP A 395 -37.15 9.74 10.78
N VAL A 396 -36.29 9.31 9.86
CA VAL A 396 -36.65 8.42 8.77
C VAL A 396 -35.90 7.10 8.85
N ARG A 397 -36.57 6.02 8.44
CA ARG A 397 -35.95 4.68 8.32
C ARG A 397 -35.66 4.40 6.86
N ARG A 398 -34.43 4.00 6.55
CA ARG A 398 -34.00 3.62 5.20
C ARG A 398 -33.40 2.22 5.19
N THR A 399 -33.80 1.42 4.22
CA THR A 399 -33.10 0.17 3.90
C THR A 399 -32.08 0.47 2.80
N ASP A 400 -30.82 0.21 3.09
CA ASP A 400 -29.71 0.44 2.17
C ASP A 400 -29.64 -0.67 1.11
N PRO A 401 -29.22 -0.40 -0.13
CA PRO A 401 -28.94 -1.43 -1.14
C PRO A 401 -27.97 -2.53 -0.69
N PHE A 402 -27.10 -2.26 0.31
CA PHE A 402 -26.24 -3.28 0.92
C PHE A 402 -26.98 -4.22 1.90
N GLY A 403 -28.31 -4.06 2.05
CA GLY A 403 -29.20 -4.97 2.77
C GLY A 403 -29.50 -4.56 4.22
N PHE A 404 -28.73 -3.69 4.84
CA PHE A 404 -28.97 -3.23 6.21
C PHE A 404 -30.05 -2.14 6.29
N THR A 405 -30.59 -1.90 7.49
CA THR A 405 -31.54 -0.83 7.74
C THR A 405 -30.96 0.17 8.76
N VAL A 406 -30.99 1.45 8.43
CA VAL A 406 -30.53 2.57 9.26
C VAL A 406 -31.66 3.56 9.51
N VAL A 407 -31.64 4.23 10.66
CA VAL A 407 -32.50 5.37 10.96
C VAL A 407 -31.68 6.65 10.94
N LEU A 408 -32.20 7.69 10.28
CA LEU A 408 -31.49 8.95 10.04
C LEU A 408 -32.31 10.13 10.59
N PRO A 409 -31.65 11.21 11.03
CA PRO A 409 -32.32 12.36 11.65
C PRO A 409 -33.29 13.13 10.74
N GLY A 410 -33.21 12.95 9.41
CA GLY A 410 -34.08 13.63 8.45
C GLY A 410 -34.00 13.03 7.05
N GLU A 411 -34.88 13.48 6.16
CA GLU A 411 -34.88 13.11 4.74
C GLU A 411 -33.72 13.73 3.95
N ASP A 412 -33.13 14.81 4.48
CA ASP A 412 -32.00 15.56 3.96
C ASP A 412 -30.66 14.82 4.05
N TRP A 413 -30.61 13.67 4.73
CA TRP A 413 -29.41 12.85 4.80
C TRP A 413 -29.21 12.09 3.48
N GLU A 414 -28.33 12.60 2.64
CA GLU A 414 -27.99 12.01 1.35
C GLU A 414 -27.05 10.81 1.52
N ARG A 415 -27.29 9.77 0.70
CA ARG A 415 -26.45 8.57 0.63
C ARG A 415 -25.33 8.77 -0.38
N VAL A 416 -24.10 8.58 0.04
CA VAL A 416 -22.91 8.64 -0.81
C VAL A 416 -22.18 7.30 -0.70
N VAL A 417 -22.06 6.56 -1.81
CA VAL A 417 -21.27 5.32 -1.81
C VAL A 417 -19.80 5.70 -1.72
N PHE A 418 -19.14 5.22 -0.68
CA PHE A 418 -17.72 5.44 -0.50
C PHE A 418 -16.91 4.36 -1.23
N ASP A 419 -17.31 3.08 -1.06
CA ASP A 419 -16.67 1.94 -1.70
C ASP A 419 -17.69 0.78 -1.80
N GLU A 420 -17.97 0.32 -3.02
CA GLU A 420 -18.89 -0.79 -3.28
C GLU A 420 -18.31 -2.15 -2.89
N GLU A 421 -17.01 -2.36 -3.09
CA GLU A 421 -16.34 -3.64 -2.84
C GLU A 421 -16.25 -3.94 -1.35
N THR A 422 -15.95 -2.92 -0.54
CA THR A 422 -15.88 -3.01 0.93
C THR A 422 -17.20 -2.68 1.62
N ARG A 423 -18.29 -2.47 0.86
CA ARG A 423 -19.63 -2.10 1.34
C ARG A 423 -19.61 -0.94 2.32
N GLN A 424 -18.90 0.13 1.96
CA GLN A 424 -18.83 1.36 2.75
C GLN A 424 -19.73 2.44 2.15
N VAL A 425 -20.57 3.03 2.99
CA VAL A 425 -21.51 4.06 2.60
C VAL A 425 -21.55 5.18 3.65
N ASP A 426 -21.59 6.42 3.16
CA ASP A 426 -21.76 7.61 3.98
C ASP A 426 -23.20 8.13 3.85
N TYR A 427 -23.71 8.68 4.94
CA TYR A 427 -24.91 9.49 4.99
C TYR A 427 -24.56 10.86 5.56
N THR A 428 -24.90 11.93 4.86
CA THR A 428 -24.57 13.30 5.24
C THR A 428 -25.71 14.27 4.91
N PRO A 429 -26.05 15.24 5.79
CA PRO A 429 -27.07 16.24 5.52
C PRO A 429 -26.50 17.52 4.87
N ASP A 430 -25.17 17.70 4.86
CA ASP A 430 -24.52 18.98 4.60
C ASP A 430 -23.21 18.84 3.81
N GLY A 431 -23.12 17.81 2.96
CA GLY A 431 -21.99 17.59 2.07
C GLY A 431 -20.72 17.11 2.77
N GLY A 432 -20.83 16.49 3.94
CA GLY A 432 -19.72 15.88 4.67
C GLY A 432 -19.19 16.65 5.86
N LYS A 433 -19.83 17.78 6.25
CA LYS A 433 -19.53 18.45 7.51
C LYS A 433 -19.92 17.57 8.71
N HIS A 434 -21.13 16.97 8.65
CA HIS A 434 -21.57 15.88 9.52
C HIS A 434 -21.78 14.63 8.69
N PHE A 435 -21.33 13.49 9.14
CA PHE A 435 -21.57 12.26 8.40
C PHE A 435 -21.58 11.01 9.30
N LEU A 436 -22.40 10.07 8.90
CA LEU A 436 -22.44 8.70 9.40
C LEU A 436 -21.85 7.79 8.33
N ARG A 437 -20.79 7.06 8.64
CA ARG A 437 -20.25 6.00 7.80
C ARG A 437 -20.61 4.64 8.35
N ILE A 438 -21.01 3.74 7.47
CA ILE A 438 -21.31 2.35 7.77
C ILE A 438 -20.42 1.48 6.90
N ALA A 439 -19.72 0.54 7.52
CA ALA A 439 -18.90 -0.45 6.85
C ALA A 439 -19.28 -1.87 7.32
N ALA A 440 -19.19 -2.84 6.40
CA ALA A 440 -19.45 -4.25 6.67
C ALA A 440 -18.31 -5.10 6.11
N ASP A 441 -17.57 -5.79 6.99
CA ASP A 441 -16.47 -6.69 6.61
C ASP A 441 -16.86 -8.15 6.87
N ASP A 442 -16.95 -8.94 5.81
CA ASP A 442 -17.27 -10.37 5.87
C ASP A 442 -16.03 -11.27 6.13
N SER A 443 -14.86 -10.65 6.27
CA SER A 443 -13.57 -11.32 6.47
C SER A 443 -12.65 -10.54 7.42
N PRO A 444 -13.12 -10.16 8.64
CA PRO A 444 -12.36 -9.29 9.53
C PRO A 444 -11.01 -9.89 9.94
N ASP A 445 -9.98 -9.06 10.02
CA ASP A 445 -8.64 -9.46 10.46
C ASP A 445 -8.55 -9.72 11.97
N PHE A 446 -9.45 -9.14 12.73
CA PHE A 446 -9.51 -9.25 14.17
C PHE A 446 -10.74 -10.07 14.58
N ASP A 447 -10.52 -11.04 15.45
CA ASP A 447 -11.61 -11.78 16.09
C ASP A 447 -12.24 -11.01 17.27
N ASP A 448 -11.71 -9.83 17.61
CA ASP A 448 -12.11 -8.98 18.72
C ASP A 448 -12.21 -7.51 18.27
N PRO A 449 -13.41 -6.90 18.27
CA PRO A 449 -13.64 -5.50 17.88
C PRO A 449 -12.81 -4.49 18.70
N TYR A 450 -12.48 -4.81 19.95
CA TYR A 450 -11.65 -3.93 20.78
C TYR A 450 -10.19 -3.90 20.31
N GLU A 451 -9.63 -5.05 19.92
CA GLU A 451 -8.28 -5.11 19.39
C GLU A 451 -8.20 -4.37 18.05
N HIS A 452 -9.25 -4.47 17.24
CA HIS A 452 -9.36 -3.71 15.98
C HIS A 452 -9.40 -2.20 16.24
N LEU A 453 -10.30 -1.71 17.11
CA LEU A 453 -10.37 -0.28 17.45
C LEU A 453 -9.10 0.22 18.15
N ARG A 454 -8.39 -0.63 18.91
CA ARG A 454 -7.09 -0.27 19.50
C ARG A 454 -6.01 -0.07 18.44
N ASP A 455 -5.99 -0.90 17.41
CA ASP A 455 -5.08 -0.75 16.28
C ASP A 455 -5.44 0.51 15.47
N LEU A 456 -6.73 0.74 15.22
CA LEU A 456 -7.25 1.95 14.59
C LEU A 456 -6.86 3.21 15.37
N ASP A 457 -7.04 3.25 16.69
CA ASP A 457 -6.64 4.35 17.57
C ASP A 457 -5.16 4.73 17.40
N GLN A 458 -4.27 3.73 17.34
CA GLN A 458 -2.85 3.98 17.10
C GLN A 458 -2.57 4.53 15.70
N GLN A 459 -3.30 4.08 14.69
CA GLN A 459 -3.14 4.55 13.32
C GLN A 459 -3.65 5.98 13.15
N VAL A 460 -4.87 6.28 13.66
CA VAL A 460 -5.48 7.63 13.59
C VAL A 460 -4.68 8.63 14.40
N GLY A 461 -4.19 8.23 15.57
CA GLY A 461 -3.38 9.07 16.44
C GLY A 461 -2.05 9.50 15.85
N ARG A 462 -1.55 8.78 14.85
CA ARG A 462 -0.33 9.16 14.09
C ARG A 462 -0.61 10.10 12.92
N ARG A 463 -1.88 10.25 12.50
CA ARG A 463 -2.26 10.93 11.26
C ARG A 463 -3.03 12.22 11.48
N LEU A 464 -3.86 12.27 12.51
CA LEU A 464 -4.72 13.41 12.77
C LEU A 464 -3.99 14.48 13.57
N VAL A 465 -4.16 15.74 13.17
CA VAL A 465 -3.59 16.89 13.86
C VAL A 465 -4.34 17.12 15.16
N ASP A 466 -3.61 17.39 16.23
CA ASP A 466 -4.18 17.58 17.59
C ASP A 466 -5.05 16.40 18.04
N TYR A 467 -4.70 15.18 17.60
CA TYR A 467 -5.43 13.97 17.97
C TYR A 467 -5.45 13.80 19.49
N GLN A 468 -6.65 13.55 20.03
CA GLN A 468 -6.82 13.23 21.41
C GLN A 468 -7.85 12.11 21.56
N ARG A 469 -7.40 10.94 22.05
CA ARG A 469 -8.33 9.87 22.42
C ARG A 469 -9.13 10.28 23.65
N LEU A 470 -10.46 10.30 23.53
CA LEU A 470 -11.39 10.62 24.60
C LEU A 470 -11.89 9.37 25.33
N GLY A 471 -11.93 8.23 24.66
CA GLY A 471 -12.32 6.94 25.24
C GLY A 471 -12.11 5.78 24.29
N LEU A 472 -11.71 4.64 24.85
CA LEU A 472 -11.69 3.33 24.16
C LEU A 472 -12.16 2.29 25.16
N GLN A 473 -13.27 1.61 24.88
CA GLN A 473 -13.91 0.71 25.85
C GLN A 473 -14.55 -0.51 25.19
N ARG A 474 -14.51 -1.64 25.89
CA ARG A 474 -15.30 -2.82 25.54
C ARG A 474 -16.73 -2.63 25.97
N LEU A 475 -17.65 -3.06 25.13
CA LEU A 475 -19.10 -2.96 25.34
C LEU A 475 -19.76 -4.27 24.93
N THR A 476 -20.99 -4.46 25.37
CA THR A 476 -21.90 -5.42 24.78
C THR A 476 -22.97 -4.68 23.98
N TYR A 477 -23.11 -5.03 22.72
CA TYR A 477 -24.15 -4.49 21.85
C TYR A 477 -25.01 -5.62 21.32
N ARG A 478 -26.29 -5.66 21.75
CA ARG A 478 -27.26 -6.71 21.36
C ARG A 478 -26.74 -8.14 21.63
N ASP A 479 -26.24 -8.33 22.85
CA ASP A 479 -25.66 -9.61 23.34
C ASP A 479 -24.44 -10.10 22.52
N ARG A 480 -23.66 -9.17 21.96
CA ARG A 480 -22.44 -9.44 21.20
C ARG A 480 -21.27 -8.61 21.70
N ASP A 481 -20.07 -9.14 21.48
CA ASP A 481 -18.85 -8.39 21.74
C ASP A 481 -18.77 -7.18 20.82
N SER A 482 -18.55 -6.03 21.43
CA SER A 482 -18.50 -4.72 20.78
C SER A 482 -17.43 -3.86 21.44
N ALA A 483 -16.93 -2.90 20.72
CA ALA A 483 -16.06 -1.87 21.27
C ALA A 483 -16.43 -0.51 20.71
N ARG A 484 -16.04 0.55 21.45
CA ARG A 484 -16.26 1.93 21.06
C ARG A 484 -15.02 2.75 21.30
N LEU A 485 -14.66 3.54 20.27
CA LEU A 485 -13.60 4.54 20.29
C LEU A 485 -14.23 5.93 20.14
N GLU A 486 -13.87 6.87 21.03
CA GLU A 486 -14.20 8.29 20.88
C GLU A 486 -12.90 9.10 20.87
N TYR A 487 -12.79 10.08 19.95
CA TYR A 487 -11.61 10.92 19.82
C TYR A 487 -11.92 12.29 19.22
N SER A 488 -10.98 13.22 19.32
CA SER A 488 -11.03 14.54 18.69
C SER A 488 -9.77 14.82 17.91
N TRP A 489 -9.88 15.72 16.93
CA TRP A 489 -8.75 16.21 16.11
C TRP A 489 -9.07 17.57 15.52
N THR A 490 -8.08 18.20 14.90
CA THR A 490 -8.26 19.44 14.13
C THR A 490 -8.23 19.12 12.63
N ALA A 491 -9.36 19.35 11.95
CA ALA A 491 -9.46 19.26 10.49
C ALA A 491 -8.84 20.53 9.86
N LEU A 492 -7.90 20.35 8.93
CA LEU A 492 -7.19 21.48 8.32
C LEU A 492 -7.86 21.92 7.02
N ALA A 493 -7.81 23.21 6.70
CA ALA A 493 -8.39 23.80 5.48
C ALA A 493 -7.81 23.23 4.17
N LYS A 494 -6.63 22.58 4.21
CA LYS A 494 -6.05 21.88 3.07
C LYS A 494 -6.65 20.49 2.83
N ASP A 495 -7.29 19.90 3.85
CA ASP A 495 -7.78 18.53 3.86
C ASP A 495 -9.30 18.47 3.73
N THR A 496 -10.02 19.59 4.01
CA THR A 496 -11.48 19.64 4.00
C THR A 496 -12.00 21.06 3.73
N GLU A 497 -13.21 21.14 3.15
CA GLU A 497 -13.95 22.41 3.04
C GLU A 497 -14.48 22.93 4.38
N PHE A 498 -14.51 22.08 5.42
CA PHE A 498 -15.01 22.39 6.76
C PHE A 498 -13.87 22.28 7.79
N PRO A 499 -12.89 23.21 7.79
CA PRO A 499 -11.78 23.16 8.74
C PRO A 499 -12.21 23.53 10.15
N GLY A 500 -11.53 22.96 11.14
CA GLY A 500 -11.77 23.26 12.55
C GLY A 500 -11.66 22.04 13.46
N PRO A 501 -11.98 22.19 14.75
CA PRO A 501 -11.98 21.09 15.69
C PRO A 501 -13.16 20.15 15.44
N TYR A 502 -12.87 18.84 15.32
CA TYR A 502 -13.83 17.76 15.09
C TYR A 502 -13.82 16.75 16.24
N ARG A 503 -14.90 16.00 16.34
CA ARG A 503 -14.99 14.80 17.18
C ARG A 503 -15.62 13.65 16.41
N ALA A 504 -15.23 12.43 16.78
CA ALA A 504 -15.78 11.21 16.23
C ALA A 504 -16.09 10.18 17.29
N ILE A 505 -17.02 9.31 16.94
CA ILE A 505 -17.38 8.11 17.68
C ILE A 505 -17.46 6.96 16.68
N ASP A 506 -16.77 5.88 16.99
CA ASP A 506 -16.75 4.65 16.20
C ASP A 506 -17.19 3.48 17.08
N GLN A 507 -18.18 2.73 16.65
CA GLN A 507 -18.60 1.52 17.33
C GLN A 507 -18.55 0.34 16.38
N MET A 508 -17.71 -0.64 16.76
CA MET A 508 -17.57 -1.90 16.05
C MET A 508 -18.17 -3.06 16.84
N TYR A 509 -18.72 -4.02 16.13
CA TYR A 509 -19.18 -5.28 16.71
C TYR A 509 -19.13 -6.41 15.69
N LEU A 510 -19.01 -7.65 16.16
CA LEU A 510 -19.01 -8.84 15.34
C LEU A 510 -20.42 -9.47 15.33
N SER A 511 -20.98 -9.70 14.13
CA SER A 511 -22.27 -10.37 13.94
C SER A 511 -22.17 -11.87 14.25
N ARG A 512 -23.33 -12.56 14.34
CA ARG A 512 -23.36 -14.02 14.54
C ARG A 512 -22.76 -14.80 13.38
N ASP A 513 -22.83 -14.22 12.19
CA ASP A 513 -22.34 -14.84 10.95
C ASP A 513 -20.87 -14.48 10.66
N GLY A 514 -20.20 -13.80 11.62
CA GLY A 514 -18.79 -13.45 11.54
C GLY A 514 -18.49 -12.20 10.70
N VAL A 515 -19.52 -11.42 10.35
CA VAL A 515 -19.34 -10.10 9.70
C VAL A 515 -19.07 -9.04 10.75
N GLU A 516 -18.02 -8.26 10.60
CA GLU A 516 -17.76 -7.10 11.44
C GLU A 516 -18.46 -5.86 10.87
N TYR A 517 -19.25 -5.20 11.71
CA TYR A 517 -19.89 -3.93 11.37
C TYR A 517 -19.23 -2.79 12.12
N ALA A 518 -18.88 -1.73 11.39
CA ALA A 518 -18.43 -0.45 11.94
C ALA A 518 -19.46 0.63 11.65
N LEU A 519 -19.93 1.31 12.70
CA LEU A 519 -20.75 2.50 12.62
C LEU A 519 -19.92 3.66 13.16
N TYR A 520 -19.55 4.57 12.26
CA TYR A 520 -18.70 5.71 12.55
C TYR A 520 -19.46 7.00 12.31
N MET A 521 -19.44 7.93 13.25
CA MET A 521 -20.06 9.26 13.09
C MET A 521 -19.11 10.36 13.51
N ALA A 522 -19.02 11.40 12.69
CA ALA A 522 -18.17 12.55 12.94
C ALA A 522 -18.90 13.87 12.64
N GLY A 523 -18.46 14.93 13.33
CA GLY A 523 -18.92 16.28 13.14
C GLY A 523 -18.06 17.29 13.89
N PRO A 524 -18.28 18.61 13.69
CA PRO A 524 -17.60 19.67 14.42
C PRO A 524 -17.73 19.49 15.92
N ALA A 525 -16.68 19.86 16.66
CA ALA A 525 -16.66 19.72 18.11
C ALA A 525 -17.73 20.59 18.81
N GLU A 526 -18.14 21.69 18.18
CA GLU A 526 -19.20 22.61 18.69
C GLU A 526 -20.58 21.95 18.68
N ASP A 527 -20.86 21.05 17.75
CA ASP A 527 -22.15 20.37 17.56
C ASP A 527 -22.15 18.94 18.17
N TRP A 528 -21.10 18.58 18.91
CA TRP A 528 -20.85 17.21 19.34
C TRP A 528 -21.98 16.60 20.19
N ASP A 529 -22.61 17.37 21.06
CA ASP A 529 -23.67 16.84 21.91
C ASP A 529 -24.88 16.38 21.08
N THR A 530 -25.22 17.11 20.01
CA THR A 530 -26.26 16.77 19.05
C THR A 530 -25.83 15.53 18.24
N THR A 531 -24.62 15.53 17.69
CA THR A 531 -24.05 14.42 16.91
C THR A 531 -24.03 13.13 17.71
N ARG A 532 -23.63 13.20 18.98
CA ARG A 532 -23.58 12.04 19.88
C ARG A 532 -24.96 11.49 20.22
N GLU A 533 -25.99 12.35 20.40
CA GLU A 533 -27.35 11.90 20.65
C GLU A 533 -27.98 11.27 19.41
N GLN A 534 -27.72 11.84 18.23
CA GLN A 534 -28.11 11.25 16.94
C GLN A 534 -27.50 9.86 16.78
N PHE A 535 -26.20 9.71 17.05
CA PHE A 535 -25.52 8.40 16.97
C PHE A 535 -26.16 7.35 17.87
N ARG A 536 -26.54 7.72 19.11
CA ARG A 536 -27.24 6.79 20.02
C ARG A 536 -28.56 6.34 19.46
N THR A 537 -29.31 7.23 18.81
CA THR A 537 -30.61 6.91 18.20
C THR A 537 -30.44 6.02 16.96
N ILE A 538 -29.39 6.30 16.15
CA ILE A 538 -29.02 5.47 15.01
C ILE A 538 -28.69 4.03 15.46
N LEU A 539 -27.88 3.87 16.51
CA LEU A 539 -27.56 2.53 17.05
C LEU A 539 -28.79 1.76 17.53
N ARG A 540 -29.81 2.44 18.12
CA ARG A 540 -31.07 1.78 18.51
C ARG A 540 -31.88 1.29 17.31
N GLY A 541 -31.92 2.10 16.25
CA GLY A 541 -32.68 1.82 15.05
C GLY A 541 -31.97 0.95 14.00
N TRP A 542 -30.65 0.74 14.14
CA TRP A 542 -29.84 -0.08 13.24
C TRP A 542 -30.34 -1.53 13.16
N ARG A 543 -30.31 -2.12 11.95
CA ARG A 543 -30.58 -3.56 11.72
C ARG A 543 -29.60 -4.07 10.68
N GLU A 544 -29.02 -5.23 10.94
CA GLU A 544 -28.25 -6.01 9.96
C GLU A 544 -29.14 -6.49 8.81
N PRO A 545 -28.56 -6.88 7.66
CA PRO A 545 -29.27 -7.52 6.55
C PRO A 545 -30.11 -8.72 6.95
#